data_aea27bfd3e373147c18b73da43820e96
#
_entry.id   aea27bfd3e373147c18b73da43820e96
#
_cell.length_a   1.000
_cell.length_b   1.000
_cell.length_c   1.000
_cell.angle_alpha   90.00
_cell.angle_beta   90.00
_cell.angle_gamma   90.00
#
_symmetry.space_group_name_H-M   'P 1'
#
loop_
_entity.id
_entity.type
_entity.pdbx_description
1 polymer ?
#
loop_
_entity_poly.entity_id
_entity_poly.type
_entity_poly.pdbx_seq_one_letter_code
_entity_poly.pdbx_strand_id
1 'polypeptide(L)'
;MRSSAGVDAFAKQRKSLFVCFQGHPEYEEDTLLKEYRRDVKRYLTRETDTYPTMPYGYFDEQAMASCLALQERAMSDRRPEISADFPVVGSVRNSWRLTATRIYRNWFSYLAEQKQPRLTYTAQATTV
;
A
#
# COMPACT_ATOMS: atom_id res chain seq x y z
N MET A 1 8.05 4.05 12.57
CA MET A 1 8.28 2.62 12.38
C MET A 1 9.31 2.45 11.28
N ARG A 2 10.27 1.54 11.42
CA ARG A 2 11.30 1.26 10.41
C ARG A 2 11.25 -0.22 10.05
N SER A 3 11.32 -0.52 8.77
CA SER A 3 11.53 -1.86 8.22
C SER A 3 12.97 -2.01 7.71
N SER A 4 13.34 -3.18 7.22
CA SER A 4 14.62 -3.39 6.53
C SER A 4 14.76 -2.53 5.26
N ALA A 5 13.64 -2.06 4.69
CA ALA A 5 13.60 -1.15 3.54
C ALA A 5 13.68 0.34 3.92
N GLY A 6 13.73 0.69 5.21
CA GLY A 6 13.84 2.08 5.69
C GLY A 6 12.70 2.54 6.58
N VAL A 7 12.33 3.83 6.50
CA VAL A 7 11.23 4.42 7.26
C VAL A 7 9.92 4.14 6.57
N ASP A 8 9.07 3.36 7.19
CA ASP A 8 7.78 2.91 6.66
C ASP A 8 6.66 3.91 6.95
N ALA A 9 6.66 4.44 8.18
CA ALA A 9 5.70 5.45 8.61
C ALA A 9 6.34 6.40 9.62
N PHE A 10 5.90 7.65 9.60
CA PHE A 10 6.28 8.63 10.60
C PHE A 10 5.09 9.51 11.00
N ALA A 11 5.15 10.05 12.22
CA ALA A 11 4.16 10.99 12.73
C ALA A 11 4.83 12.33 13.08
N LYS A 12 4.13 13.42 12.82
CA LYS A 12 4.56 14.77 13.16
C LYS A 12 3.42 15.48 13.91
N GLN A 13 3.68 15.85 15.16
CA GLN A 13 2.75 16.64 15.96
C GLN A 13 3.04 18.13 15.76
N ARG A 14 1.99 18.89 15.44
CA ARG A 14 1.96 20.34 15.44
C ARG A 14 0.64 20.79 16.10
N LYS A 15 -0.10 21.73 15.52
CA LYS A 15 -1.51 22.01 15.92
C LYS A 15 -2.41 20.80 15.69
N SER A 16 -2.08 19.97 14.69
CA SER A 16 -2.71 18.70 14.38
C SER A 16 -1.67 17.61 14.33
N LEU A 17 -2.09 16.36 14.50
CA LEU A 17 -1.25 15.18 14.28
C LEU A 17 -1.31 14.81 12.79
N PHE A 18 -0.13 14.71 12.17
CA PHE A 18 0.06 14.22 10.81
C PHE A 18 0.67 12.83 10.89
N VAL A 19 0.06 11.86 10.23
CA VAL A 19 0.61 10.51 10.08
C VAL A 19 0.84 10.29 8.59
N CYS A 20 2.07 9.97 8.24
CA CYS A 20 2.50 9.75 6.86
C CYS A 20 2.94 8.30 6.70
N PHE A 21 2.48 7.66 5.66
CA PHE A 21 2.87 6.32 5.26
C PHE A 21 3.64 6.39 3.95
N GLN A 22 4.69 5.59 3.81
CA GLN A 22 5.39 5.42 2.55
C GLN A 22 4.69 4.34 1.70
N GLY A 23 4.15 3.31 2.36
CA GLY A 23 3.28 2.33 1.74
C GLY A 23 1.82 2.80 1.68
N HIS A 24 0.98 1.99 1.07
CA HIS A 24 -0.44 2.24 0.87
C HIS A 24 -1.29 1.26 1.70
N PRO A 25 -1.57 1.57 2.98
CA PRO A 25 -2.39 0.69 3.82
C PRO A 25 -3.84 0.56 3.33
N GLU A 26 -4.32 1.51 2.49
CA GLU A 26 -5.64 1.52 1.89
C GLU A 26 -5.80 0.57 0.69
N TYR A 27 -4.72 0.00 0.17
CA TYR A 27 -4.79 -0.84 -1.01
C TYR A 27 -5.65 -2.09 -0.78
N GLU A 28 -6.54 -2.34 -1.72
CA GLU A 28 -7.28 -3.59 -1.84
C GLU A 28 -6.34 -4.72 -2.29
N GLU A 29 -6.82 -5.97 -2.20
CA GLU A 29 -5.98 -7.13 -2.47
C GLU A 29 -5.45 -7.18 -3.91
N ASP A 30 -6.22 -6.68 -4.89
CA ASP A 30 -5.86 -6.70 -6.31
C ASP A 30 -5.19 -5.40 -6.81
N THR A 31 -5.01 -4.40 -5.95
CA THR A 31 -4.47 -3.10 -6.36
C THR A 31 -3.04 -3.22 -6.89
N LEU A 32 -2.17 -3.96 -6.20
CA LEU A 32 -0.79 -4.18 -6.68
C LEU A 32 -0.75 -4.98 -7.98
N LEU A 33 -1.68 -5.92 -8.20
CA LEU A 33 -1.82 -6.64 -9.47
C LEU A 33 -2.16 -5.68 -10.61
N LYS A 34 -3.11 -4.79 -10.40
CA LYS A 34 -3.54 -3.78 -11.39
C LYS A 34 -2.39 -2.82 -11.72
N GLU A 35 -1.64 -2.39 -10.70
CA GLU A 35 -0.47 -1.53 -10.89
C GLU A 35 0.63 -2.24 -11.66
N TYR A 36 1.00 -3.44 -11.26
CA TYR A 36 2.03 -4.22 -11.93
C TYR A 36 1.67 -4.47 -13.41
N ARG A 37 0.43 -4.87 -13.68
CA ARG A 37 -0.07 -5.04 -15.06
C ARG A 37 0.00 -3.75 -15.88
N ARG A 38 -0.40 -2.61 -15.30
CA ARG A 38 -0.29 -1.28 -15.91
C ARG A 38 1.16 -0.96 -16.25
N ASP A 39 2.07 -1.20 -15.32
CA ASP A 39 3.47 -0.82 -15.50
C ASP A 39 4.20 -1.75 -16.49
N VAL A 40 3.85 -3.05 -16.54
CA VAL A 40 4.27 -3.95 -17.63
C VAL A 40 3.81 -3.42 -19.00
N LYS A 41 2.54 -2.99 -19.09
CA LYS A 41 2.03 -2.38 -20.33
C LYS A 41 2.82 -1.13 -20.72
N ARG A 42 3.09 -0.22 -19.76
CA ARG A 42 3.87 1.00 -19.99
C ARG A 42 5.29 0.70 -20.48
N TYR A 43 5.92 -0.35 -19.96
CA TYR A 43 7.19 -0.83 -20.48
C TYR A 43 7.07 -1.28 -21.93
N LEU A 44 6.10 -2.13 -22.25
CA LEU A 44 5.89 -2.65 -23.61
C LEU A 44 5.54 -1.55 -24.63
N THR A 45 4.82 -0.51 -24.22
CA THR A 45 4.49 0.66 -25.06
C THR A 45 5.63 1.70 -25.12
N ARG A 46 6.77 1.43 -24.49
CA ARG A 46 7.97 2.32 -24.46
C ARG A 46 7.74 3.64 -23.70
N GLU A 47 6.76 3.70 -22.81
CA GLU A 47 6.55 4.83 -21.90
C GLU A 47 7.61 4.87 -20.78
N THR A 48 8.19 3.71 -20.43
CA THR A 48 9.29 3.57 -19.47
C THR A 48 10.36 2.65 -20.03
N ASP A 49 11.62 2.84 -19.67
CA ASP A 49 12.74 2.02 -20.17
C ASP A 49 13.09 0.85 -19.25
N THR A 50 12.56 0.85 -18.04
CA THR A 50 12.81 -0.19 -17.05
C THR A 50 11.57 -1.07 -16.88
N TYR A 51 11.78 -2.39 -16.95
CA TYR A 51 10.73 -3.34 -16.62
C TYR A 51 10.36 -3.24 -15.14
N PRO A 52 9.06 -3.23 -14.76
CA PRO A 52 8.66 -3.06 -13.37
C PRO A 52 9.10 -4.23 -12.50
N THR A 53 9.44 -3.93 -11.25
CA THR A 53 9.73 -4.95 -10.24
C THR A 53 8.45 -5.66 -9.84
N MET A 54 8.48 -7.00 -9.86
CA MET A 54 7.37 -7.82 -9.40
C MET A 54 7.15 -7.65 -7.89
N PRO A 55 5.91 -7.46 -7.41
CA PRO A 55 5.62 -7.38 -5.98
C PRO A 55 6.06 -8.64 -5.23
N TYR A 56 6.93 -8.46 -4.23
CA TYR A 56 7.49 -9.56 -3.46
C TYR A 56 6.45 -10.24 -2.56
N GLY A 57 6.40 -11.59 -2.59
CA GLY A 57 5.54 -12.39 -1.73
C GLY A 57 4.03 -12.19 -1.95
N TYR A 58 3.66 -11.60 -3.09
CA TYR A 58 2.28 -11.25 -3.42
C TYR A 58 1.59 -12.31 -4.29
N PHE A 59 2.31 -12.87 -5.26
CA PHE A 59 1.82 -13.91 -6.16
C PHE A 59 2.06 -15.31 -5.58
N ASP A 60 1.20 -16.25 -5.93
CA ASP A 60 1.49 -17.68 -5.77
C ASP A 60 2.58 -18.14 -6.77
N GLU A 61 3.07 -19.36 -6.59
CA GLU A 61 4.16 -19.90 -7.41
C GLU A 61 3.81 -19.97 -8.90
N GLN A 62 2.59 -20.33 -9.23
CA GLN A 62 2.13 -20.45 -10.62
C GLN A 62 2.04 -19.07 -11.28
N ALA A 63 1.44 -18.11 -10.63
CA ALA A 63 1.34 -16.73 -11.12
C ALA A 63 2.72 -16.09 -11.26
N MET A 64 3.61 -16.33 -10.28
CA MET A 64 5.00 -15.86 -10.30
C MET A 64 5.75 -16.43 -11.51
N ALA A 65 5.69 -17.75 -11.75
CA ALA A 65 6.33 -18.38 -12.90
C ALA A 65 5.80 -17.81 -14.22
N SER A 66 4.49 -17.61 -14.34
CA SER A 66 3.87 -17.03 -15.53
C SER A 66 4.30 -15.58 -15.77
N CYS A 67 4.39 -14.77 -14.70
CA CYS A 67 4.89 -13.40 -14.80
C CYS A 67 6.36 -13.33 -15.18
N LEU A 68 7.21 -14.24 -14.68
CA LEU A 68 8.62 -14.35 -15.08
C LEU A 68 8.78 -14.72 -16.55
N ALA A 69 8.01 -15.69 -17.05
CA ALA A 69 8.02 -16.06 -18.46
C ALA A 69 7.56 -14.88 -19.36
N LEU A 70 6.56 -14.12 -18.92
CA LEU A 70 6.14 -12.89 -19.59
C LEU A 70 7.26 -11.85 -19.61
N GLN A 71 7.97 -11.66 -18.50
CA GLN A 71 9.10 -10.75 -18.39
C GLN A 71 10.22 -11.10 -19.37
N GLU A 72 10.62 -12.36 -19.43
CA GLU A 72 11.65 -12.82 -20.38
C GLU A 72 11.26 -12.52 -21.83
N ARG A 73 10.02 -12.81 -22.21
CA ARG A 73 9.49 -12.49 -23.53
C ARG A 73 9.46 -10.99 -23.80
N ALA A 74 9.00 -10.20 -22.84
CA ALA A 74 8.93 -8.75 -22.95
C ALA A 74 10.30 -8.08 -23.07
N MET A 75 11.32 -8.66 -22.43
CA MET A 75 12.70 -8.16 -22.51
C MET A 75 13.40 -8.54 -23.82
N SER A 76 13.07 -9.70 -24.39
CA SER A 76 13.65 -10.16 -25.68
C SER A 76 12.94 -9.53 -26.88
N ASP A 77 11.64 -9.26 -26.79
CA ASP A 77 10.82 -8.74 -27.88
C ASP A 77 9.78 -7.75 -27.32
N ARG A 78 10.17 -6.49 -27.23
CA ARG A 78 9.41 -5.41 -26.60
C ARG A 78 8.29 -4.92 -27.50
N ARG A 79 7.20 -5.71 -27.62
CA ARG A 79 6.02 -5.40 -28.44
C ARG A 79 4.77 -5.20 -27.55
N PRO A 80 3.93 -4.20 -27.85
CA PRO A 80 2.70 -3.91 -27.09
C PRO A 80 1.73 -5.10 -27.01
N GLU A 81 1.68 -5.96 -28.03
CA GLU A 81 0.77 -7.10 -28.14
C GLU A 81 1.02 -8.13 -27.03
N ILE A 82 2.25 -8.24 -26.52
CA ILE A 82 2.62 -9.14 -25.40
C ILE A 82 1.80 -8.80 -24.14
N SER A 83 1.31 -7.57 -24.01
CA SER A 83 0.47 -7.18 -22.87
C SER A 83 -0.85 -7.97 -22.77
N ALA A 84 -1.33 -8.52 -23.90
CA ALA A 84 -2.53 -9.37 -23.94
C ALA A 84 -2.28 -10.74 -23.25
N ASP A 85 -1.03 -11.19 -23.21
CA ASP A 85 -0.62 -12.45 -22.60
C ASP A 85 -0.35 -12.33 -21.09
N PHE A 86 -0.68 -11.17 -20.47
CA PHE A 86 -0.55 -11.02 -19.04
C PHE A 86 -1.35 -12.10 -18.32
N PRO A 87 -0.75 -12.88 -17.40
CA PRO A 87 -1.39 -14.05 -16.83
C PRO A 87 -2.65 -13.71 -16.04
N VAL A 88 -3.63 -14.60 -16.12
CA VAL A 88 -4.78 -14.57 -15.21
C VAL A 88 -4.31 -15.05 -13.85
N VAL A 89 -4.34 -14.16 -12.87
CA VAL A 89 -3.94 -14.45 -11.50
C VAL A 89 -5.19 -14.85 -10.71
N GLY A 90 -5.21 -16.09 -10.24
CA GLY A 90 -6.36 -16.66 -9.53
C GLY A 90 -6.46 -16.17 -8.09
N SER A 91 -5.34 -15.98 -7.41
CA SER A 91 -5.28 -15.49 -6.04
C SER A 91 -4.04 -14.65 -5.79
N VAL A 92 -4.16 -13.68 -4.90
CA VAL A 92 -3.07 -12.82 -4.44
C VAL A 92 -3.04 -12.78 -2.92
N ARG A 93 -1.86 -12.51 -2.34
CA ARG A 93 -1.70 -12.43 -0.89
C ARG A 93 -1.85 -10.99 -0.42
N ASN A 94 -2.90 -10.72 0.33
CA ASN A 94 -3.05 -9.44 1.03
C ASN A 94 -2.52 -9.56 2.47
N SER A 95 -1.19 -9.53 2.62
CA SER A 95 -0.53 -9.64 3.93
C SER A 95 -0.64 -8.39 4.80
N TRP A 96 -0.99 -7.24 4.23
CA TRP A 96 -1.09 -5.96 4.94
C TRP A 96 -2.48 -5.66 5.53
N ARG A 97 -3.54 -6.34 5.10
CA ARG A 97 -4.93 -6.03 5.47
C ARG A 97 -5.18 -5.93 6.98
N LEU A 98 -4.66 -6.90 7.74
CA LEU A 98 -4.84 -6.89 9.21
C LEU A 98 -4.12 -5.69 9.85
N THR A 99 -2.91 -5.38 9.38
CA THR A 99 -2.14 -4.24 9.87
C THR A 99 -2.82 -2.93 9.49
N ALA A 100 -3.28 -2.80 8.25
CA ALA A 100 -4.03 -1.64 7.76
C ALA A 100 -5.29 -1.41 8.58
N THR A 101 -6.11 -2.45 8.80
CA THR A 101 -7.32 -2.36 9.63
C THR A 101 -6.99 -1.88 11.06
N ARG A 102 -5.90 -2.36 11.66
CA ARG A 102 -5.46 -1.93 12.98
C ARG A 102 -5.02 -0.46 13.00
N ILE A 103 -4.30 -0.01 11.98
CA ILE A 103 -3.89 1.38 11.82
C ILE A 103 -5.12 2.30 11.78
N TYR A 104 -6.09 2.00 10.92
CA TYR A 104 -7.32 2.81 10.81
C TYR A 104 -8.15 2.79 12.09
N ARG A 105 -8.30 1.64 12.74
CA ARG A 105 -9.01 1.54 14.02
C ARG A 105 -8.36 2.42 15.08
N ASN A 106 -7.05 2.35 15.25
CA ASN A 106 -6.31 3.17 16.20
C ASN A 106 -6.44 4.66 15.88
N TRP A 107 -6.41 5.01 14.60
CA TRP A 107 -6.61 6.39 14.16
C TRP A 107 -8.00 6.91 14.50
N PHE A 108 -9.04 6.15 14.24
CA PHE A 108 -10.42 6.54 14.60
C PHE A 108 -10.61 6.65 16.11
N SER A 109 -10.04 5.75 16.91
CA SER A 109 -10.07 5.86 18.36
C SER A 109 -9.40 7.14 18.85
N TYR A 110 -8.21 7.44 18.33
CA TYR A 110 -7.52 8.69 18.63
C TYR A 110 -8.37 9.93 18.30
N LEU A 111 -9.00 9.97 17.11
CA LEU A 111 -9.87 11.09 16.73
C LEU A 111 -11.08 11.22 17.64
N ALA A 112 -11.67 10.12 18.07
CA ALA A 112 -12.82 10.12 18.99
C ALA A 112 -12.41 10.70 20.36
N GLU A 113 -11.26 10.30 20.89
CA GLU A 113 -10.71 10.84 22.16
C GLU A 113 -10.42 12.33 22.08
N GLN A 114 -9.87 12.82 20.93
CA GLN A 114 -9.59 14.26 20.76
C GLN A 114 -10.86 15.11 20.63
N LYS A 115 -11.99 14.52 20.23
CA LYS A 115 -13.28 15.22 20.10
C LYS A 115 -14.10 15.21 21.38
N GLN A 116 -13.73 14.44 22.41
CA GLN A 116 -14.42 14.49 23.68
C GLN A 116 -14.23 15.86 24.31
N PRO A 117 -15.30 16.55 24.79
CA PRO A 117 -15.18 17.80 25.51
C PRO A 117 -14.26 17.59 26.72
N ARG A 118 -13.18 18.34 26.85
CA ARG A 118 -12.42 18.40 28.09
C ARG A 118 -13.37 18.96 29.15
N LEU A 119 -13.84 18.09 30.04
CA LEU A 119 -14.58 18.52 31.23
C LEU A 119 -13.60 19.37 32.06
N THR A 120 -13.69 20.69 31.89
CA THR A 120 -13.07 21.64 32.80
C THR A 120 -13.79 21.53 34.12
N TYR A 121 -13.17 20.84 35.07
CA TYR A 121 -13.60 20.82 36.46
C TYR A 121 -13.35 22.22 37.01
N THR A 122 -14.34 23.10 36.93
CA THR A 122 -14.37 24.34 37.70
C THR A 122 -14.74 23.94 39.12
N ALA A 123 -13.72 23.79 39.97
CA ALA A 123 -13.90 23.72 41.42
C ALA A 123 -14.50 25.08 41.84
N GLN A 124 -15.79 25.10 42.12
CA GLN A 124 -16.38 26.21 42.85
C GLN A 124 -15.85 26.19 44.27
N ALA A 125 -14.96 27.15 44.56
CA ALA A 125 -14.57 27.42 45.93
C ALA A 125 -15.80 27.98 46.66
N THR A 126 -16.40 27.15 47.51
CA THR A 126 -17.40 27.62 48.48
C THR A 126 -16.66 28.39 49.57
N THR A 127 -16.78 29.69 49.53
CA THR A 127 -16.38 30.59 50.65
C THR A 127 -17.46 30.50 51.73
N VAL A 128 -17.10 30.05 52.90
CA VAL A 128 -17.86 30.19 54.16
C VAL A 128 -17.44 31.48 54.84
#